data_dea79cdaa03c28d1bc3ef2292eae0897
#
_entry.id   dea79cdaa03c28d1bc3ef2292eae0897
#
_cell.length_a   1.000
_cell.length_b   1.000
_cell.length_c   1.000
_cell.angle_alpha   90.00
_cell.angle_beta   90.00
_cell.angle_gamma   90.00
#
_symmetry.space_group_name_H-M   'P 1'
#
loop_
_entity.id
_entity.type
_entity.pdbx_description
1 polymer ?
#
loop_
_entity_poly.entity_id
_entity_poly.type
_entity_poly.pdbx_seq_one_letter_code
_entity_poly.pdbx_strand_id
1 'polypeptide(L)'
;MKTVLIVEDEEAISRVLAAYLRKAGFLPLRASNGAAALELFEANGPELILLDLMLPDTDGMALLSTIRETSACPVIMLTARDGIADRLAGLDGGADDYMIKPFVPEEVVARVNAVLRRQPHWIDRGSKRIYGNLVIDLAAKQVMVNGAEVALNPRELALMLFLSEWPNRTFTREQLIEQVWGIDYDGSDRAVDLSIKRLRQSLSHWSIEEGEIRTLRGMGYQLWIRE
;
A
#
# COMPACT_ATOMS: atom_id res chain seq x y z
N MET A 1 -19.13 6.91 4.05
CA MET A 1 -18.43 6.47 5.28
C MET A 1 -17.47 5.39 4.81
N LYS A 2 -16.17 5.50 5.11
CA LYS A 2 -15.19 4.50 4.63
C LYS A 2 -15.28 3.22 5.44
N THR A 3 -15.23 2.07 4.77
CA THR A 3 -15.34 0.74 5.36
C THR A 3 -13.96 0.20 5.69
N VAL A 4 -13.76 -0.29 6.91
CA VAL A 4 -12.52 -0.93 7.37
C VAL A 4 -12.83 -2.35 7.79
N LEU A 5 -12.19 -3.34 7.16
CA LEU A 5 -12.31 -4.75 7.54
C LEU A 5 -11.27 -5.06 8.62
N ILE A 6 -11.72 -5.59 9.74
CA ILE A 6 -10.90 -6.08 10.85
C ILE A 6 -10.89 -7.60 10.77
N VAL A 7 -9.72 -8.18 10.58
CA VAL A 7 -9.50 -9.64 10.57
C VAL A 7 -8.67 -9.97 11.80
N GLU A 8 -9.37 -10.43 12.85
CA GLU A 8 -8.80 -10.64 14.18
C GLU A 8 -9.63 -11.71 14.90
N ASP A 9 -9.02 -12.79 15.33
CA ASP A 9 -9.69 -13.91 15.98
C ASP A 9 -10.00 -13.63 17.47
N GLU A 10 -9.20 -12.78 18.14
CA GLU A 10 -9.47 -12.34 19.49
C GLU A 10 -10.66 -11.37 19.54
N GLU A 11 -11.82 -11.87 19.94
CA GLU A 11 -13.08 -11.12 19.99
C GLU A 11 -12.96 -9.81 20.80
N ALA A 12 -12.18 -9.80 21.88
CA ALA A 12 -11.96 -8.61 22.71
C ALA A 12 -11.23 -7.51 21.96
N ILE A 13 -10.16 -7.86 21.25
CA ILE A 13 -9.37 -6.92 20.43
C ILE A 13 -10.23 -6.38 19.28
N SER A 14 -10.87 -7.27 18.54
CA SER A 14 -11.74 -6.94 17.41
C SER A 14 -12.87 -5.97 17.80
N ARG A 15 -13.51 -6.17 18.99
CA ARG A 15 -14.54 -5.26 19.50
C ARG A 15 -13.98 -3.88 19.83
N VAL A 16 -12.83 -3.82 20.49
CA VAL A 16 -12.19 -2.55 20.85
C VAL A 16 -11.84 -1.77 19.59
N LEU A 17 -11.17 -2.39 18.62
CA LEU A 17 -10.83 -1.77 17.35
C LEU A 17 -12.07 -1.24 16.62
N ALA A 18 -13.14 -2.05 16.55
CA ALA A 18 -14.40 -1.63 15.92
C ALA A 18 -15.03 -0.41 16.63
N ALA A 19 -14.97 -0.34 17.96
CA ALA A 19 -15.51 0.80 18.71
C ALA A 19 -14.72 2.09 18.42
N TYR A 20 -13.39 2.03 18.39
CA TYR A 20 -12.55 3.19 18.10
C TYR A 20 -12.66 3.65 16.63
N LEU A 21 -12.74 2.71 15.71
CA LEU A 21 -12.97 3.04 14.29
C LEU A 21 -14.32 3.69 14.06
N ARG A 22 -15.40 3.21 14.70
CA ARG A 22 -16.72 3.87 14.65
C ARG A 22 -16.66 5.29 15.20
N LYS A 23 -16.01 5.49 16.34
CA LYS A 23 -15.81 6.82 16.94
C LYS A 23 -15.06 7.75 16.02
N ALA A 24 -14.15 7.22 15.21
CA ALA A 24 -13.39 7.97 14.21
C ALA A 24 -14.13 8.17 12.86
N GLY A 25 -15.39 7.70 12.73
CA GLY A 25 -16.21 7.90 11.55
C GLY A 25 -16.05 6.84 10.46
N PHE A 26 -15.48 5.67 10.78
CA PHE A 26 -15.40 4.52 9.89
C PHE A 26 -16.56 3.54 10.08
N LEU A 27 -16.80 2.70 9.06
CA LEU A 27 -17.70 1.55 9.14
C LEU A 27 -16.85 0.27 9.32
N PRO A 28 -16.70 -0.27 10.54
CA PRO A 28 -15.92 -1.50 10.74
C PRO A 28 -16.75 -2.74 10.40
N LEU A 29 -16.17 -3.61 9.56
CA LEU A 29 -16.57 -4.99 9.37
C LEU A 29 -15.63 -5.89 10.19
N ARG A 30 -16.10 -7.04 10.65
CA ARG A 30 -15.30 -7.93 11.51
C ARG A 30 -15.34 -9.35 10.98
N ALA A 31 -14.17 -9.94 10.81
CA ALA A 31 -13.95 -11.34 10.51
C ALA A 31 -13.06 -11.95 11.59
N SER A 32 -13.37 -13.16 12.02
CA SER A 32 -12.58 -13.90 13.02
C SER A 32 -11.65 -14.94 12.42
N ASN A 33 -11.61 -15.06 11.09
CA ASN A 33 -10.78 -16.01 10.36
C ASN A 33 -10.63 -15.58 8.90
N GLY A 34 -9.73 -16.23 8.17
CA GLY A 34 -9.42 -15.91 6.79
C GLY A 34 -10.57 -16.14 5.81
N ALA A 35 -11.33 -17.23 5.98
CA ALA A 35 -12.46 -17.53 5.11
C ALA A 35 -13.54 -16.44 5.19
N ALA A 36 -13.96 -16.07 6.41
CA ALA A 36 -14.91 -14.98 6.62
C ALA A 36 -14.36 -13.62 6.14
N ALA A 37 -13.04 -13.41 6.23
CA ALA A 37 -12.41 -12.19 5.74
C ALA A 37 -12.55 -12.06 4.22
N LEU A 38 -12.30 -13.12 3.46
CA LEU A 38 -12.43 -13.11 1.99
C LEU A 38 -13.90 -12.89 1.58
N GLU A 39 -14.85 -13.54 2.20
CA GLU A 39 -16.29 -13.35 1.93
C GLU A 39 -16.70 -11.88 2.16
N LEU A 40 -16.31 -11.30 3.29
CA LEU A 40 -16.61 -9.91 3.61
C LEU A 40 -15.89 -8.94 2.70
N PHE A 41 -14.66 -9.25 2.30
CA PHE A 41 -13.86 -8.46 1.38
C PHE A 41 -14.52 -8.39 0.00
N GLU A 42 -14.90 -9.54 -0.58
CA GLU A 42 -15.57 -9.62 -1.88
C GLU A 42 -16.93 -8.94 -1.88
N ALA A 43 -17.72 -9.16 -0.81
CA ALA A 43 -19.09 -8.62 -0.72
C ALA A 43 -19.12 -7.10 -0.50
N ASN A 44 -18.14 -6.50 0.16
CA ASN A 44 -18.23 -5.12 0.65
C ASN A 44 -17.18 -4.16 0.09
N GLY A 45 -16.09 -4.65 -0.51
CA GLY A 45 -15.02 -3.83 -1.06
C GLY A 45 -14.45 -2.82 -0.05
N PRO A 46 -13.88 -3.24 1.10
CA PRO A 46 -13.41 -2.32 2.12
C PRO A 46 -12.27 -1.44 1.59
N GLU A 47 -12.19 -0.22 2.10
CA GLU A 47 -11.13 0.72 1.74
C GLU A 47 -9.83 0.51 2.50
N LEU A 48 -9.83 -0.33 3.54
CA LEU A 48 -8.64 -0.73 4.29
C LEU A 48 -8.92 -2.02 5.06
N ILE A 49 -7.88 -2.84 5.24
CA ILE A 49 -7.91 -4.06 6.06
C ILE A 49 -6.93 -3.92 7.21
N LEU A 50 -7.39 -4.20 8.43
CA LEU A 50 -6.54 -4.51 9.58
C LEU A 50 -6.45 -6.03 9.67
N LEU A 51 -5.26 -6.61 9.54
CA LEU A 51 -5.07 -8.04 9.37
C LEU A 51 -4.11 -8.60 10.43
N ASP A 52 -4.60 -9.49 11.27
CA ASP A 52 -3.71 -10.27 12.15
C ASP A 52 -2.92 -11.30 11.34
N LEU A 53 -1.66 -11.49 11.72
CA LEU A 53 -0.82 -12.55 11.18
C LEU A 53 -1.26 -13.94 11.62
N MET A 54 -1.73 -14.07 12.87
CA MET A 54 -2.05 -15.36 13.48
C MET A 54 -3.55 -15.59 13.45
N LEU A 55 -4.06 -16.19 12.39
CA LEU A 55 -5.47 -16.58 12.27
C LEU A 55 -5.62 -18.09 12.51
N PRO A 56 -6.79 -18.54 12.98
CA PRO A 56 -6.99 -19.95 13.34
C PRO A 56 -7.03 -20.91 12.14
N ASP A 57 -7.33 -20.44 10.95
CA ASP A 57 -7.54 -21.22 9.74
C ASP A 57 -6.47 -20.98 8.66
N THR A 58 -5.71 -19.88 8.75
CA THR A 58 -4.69 -19.53 7.75
C THR A 58 -3.62 -18.61 8.34
N ASP A 59 -2.47 -18.54 7.67
CA ASP A 59 -1.47 -17.50 7.96
C ASP A 59 -1.92 -16.17 7.32
N GLY A 60 -1.87 -15.08 8.09
CA GLY A 60 -2.22 -13.75 7.59
C GLY A 60 -1.39 -13.30 6.39
N MET A 61 -0.15 -13.80 6.24
CA MET A 61 0.68 -13.53 5.05
C MET A 61 0.12 -14.24 3.81
N ALA A 62 -0.36 -15.47 3.96
CA ALA A 62 -1.01 -16.19 2.86
C ALA A 62 -2.31 -15.48 2.45
N LEU A 63 -3.10 -15.02 3.42
CA LEU A 63 -4.32 -14.24 3.16
C LEU A 63 -3.99 -12.92 2.46
N LEU A 64 -2.95 -12.19 2.90
CA LEU A 64 -2.46 -10.99 2.23
C LEU A 64 -2.08 -11.26 0.78
N SER A 65 -1.35 -12.36 0.52
CA SER A 65 -0.96 -12.75 -0.84
C SER A 65 -2.19 -12.98 -1.72
N THR A 66 -3.19 -13.71 -1.22
CA THR A 66 -4.44 -13.95 -1.94
C THR A 66 -5.19 -12.65 -2.26
N ILE A 67 -5.29 -11.73 -1.30
CA ILE A 67 -5.91 -10.42 -1.53
C ILE A 67 -5.13 -9.63 -2.59
N ARG A 68 -3.80 -9.71 -2.58
CA ARG A 68 -2.93 -9.00 -3.54
C ARG A 68 -3.00 -9.52 -4.97
N GLU A 69 -3.49 -10.75 -5.19
CA GLU A 69 -3.73 -11.26 -6.54
C GLU A 69 -4.85 -10.49 -7.26
N THR A 70 -5.83 -9.98 -6.50
CA THR A 70 -7.04 -9.36 -7.06
C THR A 70 -7.24 -7.89 -6.65
N SER A 71 -6.51 -7.39 -5.66
CA SER A 71 -6.78 -6.07 -5.09
C SER A 71 -5.55 -5.33 -4.58
N ALA A 72 -5.60 -4.01 -4.77
CA ALA A 72 -4.67 -3.04 -4.19
C ALA A 72 -5.19 -2.43 -2.86
N CYS A 73 -6.22 -3.02 -2.24
CA CYS A 73 -6.77 -2.52 -0.98
C CYS A 73 -5.67 -2.37 0.09
N PRO A 74 -5.54 -1.22 0.75
CA PRO A 74 -4.54 -1.02 1.80
C PRO A 74 -4.69 -2.03 2.93
N VAL A 75 -3.57 -2.60 3.39
CA VAL A 75 -3.51 -3.55 4.50
C VAL A 75 -2.53 -3.09 5.56
N ILE A 76 -2.99 -2.98 6.80
CA ILE A 76 -2.16 -2.80 7.99
C ILE A 76 -2.09 -4.13 8.70
N MET A 77 -0.89 -4.69 8.85
CA MET A 77 -0.68 -5.94 9.58
C MET A 77 -0.64 -5.70 11.07
N LEU A 78 -1.34 -6.53 11.84
CA LEU A 78 -1.28 -6.57 13.30
C LEU A 78 -0.54 -7.84 13.72
N THR A 79 0.44 -7.74 14.64
CA THR A 79 1.25 -8.89 14.99
C THR A 79 1.75 -8.86 16.42
N ALA A 80 1.90 -10.04 17.02
CA ALA A 80 2.61 -10.24 18.28
C ALA A 80 4.12 -10.52 18.11
N ARG A 81 4.62 -10.59 16.86
CA ARG A 81 6.01 -10.96 16.57
C ARG A 81 6.91 -9.74 16.48
N ASP A 82 7.90 -9.66 17.37
CA ASP A 82 8.90 -8.58 17.45
C ASP A 82 10.04 -8.73 16.46
N GLY A 83 10.07 -9.84 15.69
CA GLY A 83 11.18 -10.17 14.82
C GLY A 83 11.34 -9.20 13.64
N ILE A 84 12.55 -8.63 13.45
CA ILE A 84 12.88 -7.83 12.27
C ILE A 84 12.62 -8.63 10.98
N ALA A 85 12.86 -9.96 11.01
CA ALA A 85 12.60 -10.84 9.88
C ALA A 85 11.11 -10.95 9.52
N ASP A 86 10.23 -11.03 10.50
CA ASP A 86 8.77 -11.11 10.28
C ASP A 86 8.21 -9.78 9.79
N ARG A 87 8.74 -8.64 10.30
CA ARG A 87 8.40 -7.29 9.79
C ARG A 87 8.84 -7.11 8.33
N LEU A 88 10.03 -7.59 7.99
CA LEU A 88 10.54 -7.55 6.63
C LEU A 88 9.71 -8.45 5.69
N ALA A 89 9.34 -9.64 6.14
CA ALA A 89 8.49 -10.55 5.37
C ALA A 89 7.08 -9.96 5.14
N GLY A 90 6.51 -9.28 6.13
CA GLY A 90 5.20 -8.60 6.01
C GLY A 90 5.22 -7.44 5.01
N LEU A 91 6.25 -6.60 5.05
CA LEU A 91 6.46 -5.53 4.08
C LEU A 91 6.79 -6.11 2.70
N ASP A 92 7.57 -7.19 2.63
CA ASP A 92 7.85 -7.95 1.42
C ASP A 92 6.58 -8.59 0.84
N GLY A 93 5.63 -8.98 1.69
CA GLY A 93 4.29 -9.46 1.32
C GLY A 93 3.36 -8.39 0.71
N GLY A 94 3.70 -7.09 0.81
CA GLY A 94 2.90 -5.99 0.24
C GLY A 94 1.93 -5.32 1.21
N ALA A 95 2.16 -5.45 2.51
CA ALA A 95 1.46 -4.64 3.50
C ALA A 95 1.84 -3.15 3.40
N ASP A 96 0.89 -2.28 3.69
CA ASP A 96 1.07 -0.82 3.62
C ASP A 96 1.59 -0.23 4.93
N ASP A 97 1.37 -0.91 6.05
CA ASP A 97 1.89 -0.57 7.37
C ASP A 97 1.89 -1.81 8.28
N TYR A 98 2.52 -1.69 9.44
CA TYR A 98 2.75 -2.78 10.37
C TYR A 98 2.65 -2.30 11.81
N MET A 99 1.93 -3.03 12.66
CA MET A 99 1.80 -2.71 14.07
C MET A 99 2.08 -3.92 14.95
N ILE A 100 2.82 -3.69 16.02
CA ILE A 100 3.16 -4.73 17.00
C ILE A 100 2.14 -4.71 18.13
N LYS A 101 1.62 -5.87 18.50
CA LYS A 101 0.81 -6.06 19.72
C LYS A 101 1.75 -6.12 20.95
N PRO A 102 1.40 -5.49 22.08
CA PRO A 102 0.18 -4.72 22.34
C PRO A 102 0.25 -3.31 21.76
N PHE A 103 -0.82 -2.84 21.17
CA PHE A 103 -0.95 -1.49 20.61
C PHE A 103 -2.04 -0.68 21.33
N VAL A 104 -1.95 0.63 21.21
CA VAL A 104 -2.98 1.55 21.68
C VAL A 104 -4.00 1.75 20.57
N PRO A 105 -5.33 1.57 20.83
CA PRO A 105 -6.34 1.69 19.78
C PRO A 105 -6.36 3.03 19.04
N GLU A 106 -5.99 4.11 19.72
CA GLU A 106 -5.83 5.45 19.11
C GLU A 106 -4.71 5.48 18.08
N GLU A 107 -3.62 4.72 18.30
CA GLU A 107 -2.53 4.59 17.32
C GLU A 107 -3.03 3.85 16.08
N VAL A 108 -3.82 2.79 16.23
CA VAL A 108 -4.42 2.09 15.08
C VAL A 108 -5.25 3.06 14.24
N VAL A 109 -6.11 3.86 14.87
CA VAL A 109 -6.92 4.88 14.18
C VAL A 109 -6.05 5.93 13.48
N ALA A 110 -4.98 6.37 14.13
CA ALA A 110 -4.04 7.33 13.53
C ALA A 110 -3.36 6.74 12.28
N ARG A 111 -2.94 5.48 12.33
CA ARG A 111 -2.34 4.77 11.19
C ARG A 111 -3.34 4.50 10.07
N VAL A 112 -4.57 4.07 10.40
CA VAL A 112 -5.66 3.94 9.42
C VAL A 112 -5.89 5.27 8.70
N ASN A 113 -5.98 6.38 9.43
CA ASN A 113 -6.10 7.71 8.83
C ASN A 113 -4.88 8.07 7.97
N ALA A 114 -3.66 7.76 8.44
CA ALA A 114 -2.44 8.03 7.70
C ALA A 114 -2.38 7.23 6.40
N VAL A 115 -2.67 5.92 6.42
CA VAL A 115 -2.69 5.07 5.24
C VAL A 115 -3.78 5.52 4.26
N LEU A 116 -4.99 5.81 4.74
CA LEU A 116 -6.08 6.30 3.89
C LEU A 116 -5.89 7.74 3.38
N ARG A 117 -5.12 8.57 4.08
CA ARG A 117 -4.74 9.93 3.66
C ARG A 117 -3.60 9.92 2.65
N ARG A 118 -2.73 8.94 2.71
CA ARG A 118 -1.61 8.72 1.76
C ARG A 118 -2.11 8.39 0.34
N GLN A 119 -3.43 8.25 0.15
CA GLN A 119 -4.00 8.48 -1.17
C GLN A 119 -3.68 9.94 -1.52
N PRO A 120 -2.88 10.22 -2.54
CA PRO A 120 -2.41 11.56 -2.82
C PRO A 120 -3.61 12.52 -2.97
N HIS A 121 -3.70 13.53 -2.12
CA HIS A 121 -4.53 14.70 -2.39
C HIS A 121 -3.81 15.55 -3.44
N TRP A 122 -3.88 15.11 -4.69
CA TRP A 122 -3.40 15.94 -5.78
C TRP A 122 -4.47 16.97 -6.10
N ILE A 123 -4.08 18.24 -6.00
CA ILE A 123 -4.89 19.33 -6.53
C ILE A 123 -5.02 19.07 -8.03
N ASP A 124 -6.27 18.97 -8.47
CA ASP A 124 -6.66 18.85 -9.86
C ASP A 124 -5.98 19.94 -10.70
N ARG A 125 -4.89 19.60 -11.34
CA ARG A 125 -4.28 20.38 -12.41
C ARG A 125 -4.51 19.68 -13.75
N GLY A 126 -5.68 19.08 -13.91
CA GLY A 126 -6.30 18.67 -15.17
C GLY A 126 -5.33 18.12 -16.21
N SER A 127 -4.48 17.14 -15.91
CA SER A 127 -3.69 16.58 -16.97
C SER A 127 -3.25 15.13 -16.73
N LYS A 128 -3.41 14.36 -17.79
CA LYS A 128 -2.76 13.08 -17.96
C LYS A 128 -1.29 13.35 -18.29
N ARG A 129 -0.38 12.60 -17.69
CA ARG A 129 1.02 12.56 -18.12
C ARG A 129 1.18 11.39 -19.08
N ILE A 130 1.75 11.65 -20.22
CA ILE A 130 1.88 10.67 -21.30
C ILE A 130 3.36 10.54 -21.64
N TYR A 131 3.88 9.33 -21.52
CA TYR A 131 5.25 8.97 -21.84
C TYR A 131 5.24 7.78 -22.80
N GLY A 132 5.12 8.06 -24.10
CA GLY A 132 4.88 7.02 -25.08
C GLY A 132 3.56 6.28 -24.79
N ASN A 133 3.66 4.98 -24.55
CA ASN A 133 2.51 4.11 -24.23
C ASN A 133 2.14 4.07 -22.73
N LEU A 134 2.91 4.73 -21.86
CA LEU A 134 2.57 4.92 -20.46
C LEU A 134 1.72 6.17 -20.29
N VAL A 135 0.53 6.01 -19.74
CA VAL A 135 -0.40 7.10 -19.41
C VAL A 135 -0.68 7.08 -17.92
N ILE A 136 -0.46 8.21 -17.26
CA ILE A 136 -0.75 8.40 -15.84
C ILE A 136 -1.85 9.44 -15.72
N ASP A 137 -3.04 9.01 -15.33
CA ASP A 137 -4.18 9.88 -15.04
C ASP A 137 -4.13 10.30 -13.58
N LEU A 138 -3.76 11.55 -13.35
CA LEU A 138 -3.61 12.10 -12.00
C LEU A 138 -4.95 12.28 -11.29
N ALA A 139 -6.00 12.59 -12.02
CA ALA A 139 -7.34 12.80 -11.46
C ALA A 139 -8.02 11.46 -11.14
N ALA A 140 -7.95 10.50 -12.07
CA ALA A 140 -8.48 9.15 -11.87
C ALA A 140 -7.57 8.28 -10.98
N LYS A 141 -6.32 8.71 -10.73
CA LYS A 141 -5.28 7.93 -10.04
C LYS A 141 -5.07 6.56 -10.68
N GLN A 142 -4.99 6.54 -11.99
CA GLN A 142 -4.82 5.34 -12.79
C GLN A 142 -3.53 5.40 -13.59
N VAL A 143 -2.90 4.25 -13.75
CA VAL A 143 -1.75 4.06 -14.62
C VAL A 143 -2.14 3.07 -15.69
N MET A 144 -1.89 3.41 -16.95
CA MET A 144 -2.16 2.57 -18.09
C MET A 144 -0.89 2.36 -18.91
N VAL A 145 -0.69 1.16 -19.42
CA VAL A 145 0.37 0.83 -20.37
C VAL A 145 -0.27 0.16 -21.57
N ASN A 146 0.04 0.65 -22.77
CA ASN A 146 -0.56 0.17 -24.03
C ASN A 146 -2.11 0.20 -24.01
N GLY A 147 -2.71 1.16 -23.28
CA GLY A 147 -4.16 1.30 -23.16
C GLY A 147 -4.81 0.34 -22.14
N ALA A 148 -4.06 -0.56 -21.52
CA ALA A 148 -4.53 -1.44 -20.45
C ALA A 148 -4.19 -0.85 -19.07
N GLU A 149 -5.12 -0.93 -18.11
CA GLU A 149 -4.89 -0.49 -16.74
C GLU A 149 -3.87 -1.40 -16.06
N VAL A 150 -2.93 -0.78 -15.34
CA VAL A 150 -1.91 -1.45 -14.54
C VAL A 150 -2.37 -1.47 -13.10
N ALA A 151 -2.61 -2.66 -12.55
CA ALA A 151 -2.95 -2.83 -11.15
C ALA A 151 -1.73 -2.50 -10.27
N LEU A 152 -1.82 -1.40 -9.53
CA LEU A 152 -0.81 -0.95 -8.57
C LEU A 152 -1.42 -0.88 -7.19
N ASN A 153 -0.69 -1.36 -6.18
CA ASN A 153 -1.12 -1.11 -4.81
C ASN A 153 -0.97 0.40 -4.46
N PRO A 154 -1.58 0.88 -3.36
CA PRO A 154 -1.55 2.30 -3.01
C PRO A 154 -0.15 2.90 -2.88
N ARG A 155 0.84 2.11 -2.43
CA ARG A 155 2.24 2.55 -2.31
C ARG A 155 2.93 2.65 -3.65
N GLU A 156 2.73 1.67 -4.51
CA GLU A 156 3.26 1.67 -5.87
C GLU A 156 2.66 2.81 -6.67
N LEU A 157 1.35 3.03 -6.53
CA LEU A 157 0.67 4.14 -7.17
C LEU A 157 1.21 5.48 -6.66
N ALA A 158 1.32 5.69 -5.35
CA ALA A 158 1.86 6.91 -4.77
C ALA A 158 3.31 7.17 -5.23
N LEU A 159 4.13 6.11 -5.27
CA LEU A 159 5.50 6.18 -5.76
C LEU A 159 5.55 6.55 -7.25
N MET A 160 4.71 5.93 -8.08
CA MET A 160 4.63 6.24 -9.51
C MET A 160 4.17 7.67 -9.77
N LEU A 161 3.13 8.13 -9.06
CA LEU A 161 2.65 9.50 -9.14
C LEU A 161 3.75 10.49 -8.75
N PHE A 162 4.43 10.27 -7.63
CA PHE A 162 5.52 11.13 -7.17
C PHE A 162 6.68 11.17 -8.17
N LEU A 163 7.19 10.01 -8.61
CA LEU A 163 8.28 9.96 -9.58
C LEU A 163 7.91 10.63 -10.91
N SER A 164 6.65 10.50 -11.34
CA SER A 164 6.17 11.12 -12.57
C SER A 164 6.03 12.63 -12.49
N GLU A 165 6.03 13.20 -11.29
CA GLU A 165 6.04 14.65 -11.08
C GLU A 165 7.37 15.30 -11.50
N TRP A 166 8.43 14.52 -11.37
CA TRP A 166 9.80 14.95 -11.62
C TRP A 166 10.55 13.94 -12.49
N PRO A 167 10.13 13.74 -13.75
CA PRO A 167 10.85 12.84 -14.67
C PRO A 167 12.31 13.29 -14.81
N ASN A 168 13.17 12.32 -15.01
CA ASN A 168 14.63 12.52 -15.14
C ASN A 168 15.33 13.10 -13.89
N ARG A 169 14.63 13.19 -12.74
CA ARG A 169 15.22 13.56 -11.45
C ARG A 169 15.45 12.33 -10.58
N THR A 170 16.60 12.28 -9.93
CA THR A 170 16.98 11.21 -8.99
C THR A 170 16.56 11.58 -7.58
N PHE A 171 15.98 10.60 -6.87
CA PHE A 171 15.59 10.71 -5.47
C PHE A 171 16.28 9.63 -4.64
N THR A 172 16.81 10.02 -3.48
CA THR A 172 17.38 9.05 -2.53
C THR A 172 16.26 8.20 -1.90
N ARG A 173 16.65 7.10 -1.24
CA ARG A 173 15.67 6.27 -0.51
C ARG A 173 14.96 7.05 0.58
N GLU A 174 15.72 7.84 1.33
CA GLU A 174 15.21 8.69 2.40
C GLU A 174 14.17 9.68 1.88
N GLN A 175 14.47 10.36 0.77
CA GLN A 175 13.52 11.27 0.13
C GLN A 175 12.25 10.56 -0.32
N LEU A 176 12.36 9.37 -0.90
CA LEU A 176 11.21 8.58 -1.31
C LEU A 176 10.39 8.12 -0.10
N ILE A 177 11.04 7.72 0.99
CA ILE A 177 10.38 7.37 2.25
C ILE A 177 9.59 8.57 2.77
N GLU A 178 10.23 9.70 2.92
CA GLU A 178 9.60 10.91 3.43
C GLU A 178 8.36 11.30 2.62
N GLN A 179 8.46 11.26 1.29
CA GLN A 179 7.40 11.68 0.39
C GLN A 179 6.28 10.66 0.21
N VAL A 180 6.58 9.36 0.22
CA VAL A 180 5.62 8.29 -0.10
C VAL A 180 5.16 7.55 1.16
N TRP A 181 6.04 7.36 2.16
CA TRP A 181 5.72 6.68 3.42
C TRP A 181 5.43 7.65 4.56
N GLY A 182 5.97 8.87 4.51
CA GLY A 182 5.81 9.93 5.50
C GLY A 182 6.98 10.00 6.49
N ILE A 183 7.10 11.16 7.16
CA ILE A 183 8.21 11.46 8.09
C ILE A 183 8.26 10.48 9.28
N ASP A 184 7.09 10.01 9.73
CA ASP A 184 6.97 9.11 10.90
C ASP A 184 7.16 7.63 10.53
N TYR A 185 7.63 7.33 9.32
CA TYR A 185 7.89 5.96 8.91
C TYR A 185 9.18 5.44 9.55
N ASP A 186 9.06 4.48 10.45
CA ASP A 186 10.17 3.85 11.18
C ASP A 186 10.67 2.53 10.55
N GLY A 187 10.17 2.20 9.36
CA GLY A 187 10.56 0.99 8.63
C GLY A 187 11.90 1.13 7.88
N SER A 188 12.33 0.02 7.27
CA SER A 188 13.60 -0.04 6.54
C SER A 188 13.50 0.58 5.14
N ASP A 189 14.62 1.13 4.65
CA ASP A 189 14.82 1.61 3.28
C ASP A 189 14.54 0.54 2.21
N ARG A 190 14.59 -0.74 2.61
CA ARG A 190 14.25 -1.89 1.75
C ARG A 190 12.80 -1.84 1.25
N ALA A 191 11.90 -1.17 1.96
CA ALA A 191 10.51 -0.98 1.52
C ALA A 191 10.46 -0.23 0.17
N VAL A 192 11.35 0.75 -0.02
CA VAL A 192 11.49 1.46 -1.31
C VAL A 192 11.97 0.51 -2.39
N ASP A 193 13.05 -0.25 -2.12
CA ASP A 193 13.65 -1.17 -3.10
C ASP A 193 12.62 -2.19 -3.60
N LEU A 194 11.80 -2.70 -2.68
CA LEU A 194 10.76 -3.65 -2.98
C LEU A 194 9.62 -3.02 -3.82
N SER A 195 9.15 -1.86 -3.41
CA SER A 195 8.11 -1.14 -4.16
C SER A 195 8.58 -0.80 -5.57
N ILE A 196 9.84 -0.40 -5.73
CA ILE A 196 10.46 -0.19 -7.05
C ILE A 196 10.51 -1.49 -7.86
N LYS A 197 10.90 -2.61 -7.23
CA LYS A 197 10.94 -3.92 -7.90
C LYS A 197 9.56 -4.32 -8.42
N ARG A 198 8.52 -4.18 -7.59
CA ARG A 198 7.14 -4.51 -7.97
C ARG A 198 6.62 -3.57 -9.05
N LEU A 199 6.85 -2.27 -8.89
CA LEU A 199 6.44 -1.28 -9.88
C LEU A 199 7.06 -1.56 -11.25
N ARG A 200 8.35 -1.97 -11.31
CA ARG A 200 8.99 -2.43 -12.55
C ARG A 200 8.31 -3.67 -13.13
N GLN A 201 7.91 -4.61 -12.29
CA GLN A 201 7.19 -5.81 -12.75
C GLN A 201 5.82 -5.45 -13.34
N SER A 202 5.07 -4.58 -12.67
CA SER A 202 3.76 -4.11 -13.14
C SER A 202 3.89 -3.31 -14.44
N LEU A 203 4.98 -2.57 -14.64
CA LEU A 203 5.27 -1.80 -15.84
C LEU A 203 6.05 -2.59 -16.90
N SER A 204 6.17 -3.91 -16.79
CA SER A 204 7.00 -4.73 -17.68
C SER A 204 6.62 -4.66 -19.17
N HIS A 205 5.40 -4.28 -19.48
CA HIS A 205 4.91 -4.07 -20.86
C HIS A 205 5.15 -2.66 -21.40
N TRP A 206 5.67 -1.74 -20.58
CA TRP A 206 6.10 -0.43 -21.06
C TRP A 206 7.47 -0.53 -21.72
N SER A 207 7.62 0.07 -22.91
CA SER A 207 8.86 -0.02 -23.67
C SER A 207 10.00 0.71 -22.98
N ILE A 208 11.14 0.02 -22.80
CA ILE A 208 12.38 0.61 -22.28
C ILE A 208 12.93 1.71 -23.19
N GLU A 209 12.52 1.73 -24.45
CA GLU A 209 12.89 2.80 -25.38
C GLU A 209 12.15 4.11 -25.10
N GLU A 210 10.99 4.04 -24.46
CA GLU A 210 10.20 5.21 -24.08
C GLU A 210 10.60 5.72 -22.69
N GLY A 211 10.96 4.80 -21.78
CA GLY A 211 11.38 5.13 -20.43
C GLY A 211 11.49 3.92 -19.50
N GLU A 212 11.99 4.15 -18.33
CA GLU A 212 12.10 3.10 -17.28
C GLU A 212 12.30 3.71 -15.89
N ILE A 213 12.10 2.91 -14.85
CA ILE A 213 12.54 3.29 -13.50
C ILE A 213 13.98 2.83 -13.32
N ARG A 214 14.94 3.75 -13.31
CA ARG A 214 16.37 3.47 -13.16
C ARG A 214 16.80 3.41 -11.71
N THR A 215 17.79 2.54 -11.45
CA THR A 215 18.57 2.57 -10.21
C THR A 215 19.91 3.24 -10.49
N LEU A 216 20.17 4.37 -9.82
CA LEU A 216 21.49 4.98 -9.82
C LEU A 216 22.21 4.53 -8.54
N ARG A 217 23.20 3.65 -8.71
CA ARG A 217 23.93 3.03 -7.58
C ARG A 217 24.49 4.11 -6.64
N GLY A 218 24.19 3.98 -5.34
CA GLY A 218 24.62 4.93 -4.31
C GLY A 218 23.84 6.25 -4.29
N MET A 219 22.95 6.51 -5.27
CA MET A 219 22.22 7.78 -5.38
C MET A 219 20.71 7.60 -5.19
N GLY A 220 20.12 6.46 -5.61
CA GLY A 220 18.69 6.22 -5.48
C GLY A 220 17.99 5.81 -6.76
N TYR A 221 16.78 6.33 -6.97
CA TYR A 221 15.89 5.94 -8.07
C TYR A 221 15.41 7.13 -8.89
N GLN A 222 15.11 6.88 -10.15
CA GLN A 222 14.69 7.89 -11.12
C GLN A 222 13.65 7.29 -12.08
N LEU A 223 12.55 7.99 -12.33
CA LEU A 223 11.76 7.73 -13.54
C LEU A 223 12.48 8.41 -14.71
N TRP A 224 13.17 7.61 -15.49
CA TRP A 224 13.85 8.10 -16.70
C TRP A 224 12.88 8.04 -17.87
N ILE A 225 12.76 9.15 -18.57
CA ILE A 225 11.96 9.30 -19.77
C ILE A 225 12.91 9.75 -20.88
N ARG A 226 12.77 9.09 -22.02
CA ARG A 226 13.53 9.49 -23.23
C ARG A 226 12.95 10.81 -23.76
N GLU A 227 13.82 11.76 -23.98
CA GLU A 227 13.52 13.04 -24.66
C GLU A 227 13.35 12.84 -26.16
#